data_fe69b42fe816316f3c7c1923dc60e0d2
#
_entry.id   fe69b42fe816316f3c7c1923dc60e0d2
#
_cell.length_a   1.000
_cell.length_b   1.000
_cell.length_c   1.000
_cell.angle_alpha   90.00
_cell.angle_beta   90.00
_cell.angle_gamma   90.00
#
_symmetry.space_group_name_H-M   'P 1'
#
loop_
_entity.id
_entity.type
_entity.pdbx_description
1 polymer ?
#
loop_
_entity_poly.entity_id
_entity_poly.type
_entity_poly.pdbx_seq_one_letter_code
_entity_poly.pdbx_strand_id
1 'polypeptide(L)'
;MMPMPNQVWLVVEPIDMRAGVDGLSQRIQTTLGRSPCDGSAYAFRNRRLTRLKLLVWDGTGVWLCQRRLHQGHFTWPRADSPVVPLTTTQWRWLLSGVDWQRLDAKPSVQWQV
;
A
#
# COMPACT_ATOMS: atom_id res chain seq x y z
N MET A 1 -11.87 -10.55 9.59
CA MET A 1 -12.06 -9.17 9.06
C MET A 1 -10.74 -8.41 9.16
N MET A 2 -10.35 -7.74 8.08
CA MET A 2 -9.13 -6.95 8.08
C MET A 2 -9.36 -5.64 8.85
N PRO A 3 -8.44 -5.23 9.73
CA PRO A 3 -8.58 -3.96 10.44
C PRO A 3 -8.53 -2.78 9.48
N MET A 4 -9.20 -1.70 9.85
CA MET A 4 -9.15 -0.45 9.08
C MET A 4 -8.01 0.40 9.60
N PRO A 5 -6.91 0.52 8.88
CA PRO A 5 -5.79 1.34 9.31
C PRO A 5 -6.11 2.82 9.19
N ASN A 6 -5.50 3.62 10.06
CA ASN A 6 -5.63 5.07 9.99
C ASN A 6 -4.90 5.65 8.79
N GLN A 7 -3.83 5.02 8.40
CA GLN A 7 -2.95 5.48 7.33
C GLN A 7 -2.40 4.27 6.59
N VAL A 8 -2.43 4.32 5.28
CA VAL A 8 -1.80 3.31 4.43
C VAL A 8 -0.61 3.95 3.73
N TRP A 9 0.53 3.28 3.81
CA TRP A 9 1.75 3.68 3.11
C TRP A 9 2.06 2.67 2.03
N LEU A 10 2.20 3.13 0.80
CA LEU A 10 2.67 2.26 -0.29
C LEU A 10 4.18 2.28 -0.33
N VAL A 11 4.80 1.11 -0.24
CA VAL A 11 6.24 0.97 -0.43
C VAL A 11 6.50 0.93 -1.93
N VAL A 12 7.28 1.90 -2.43
CA VAL A 12 7.42 2.12 -3.88
C VAL A 12 8.15 0.97 -4.56
N GLU A 13 9.26 0.53 -3.96
CA GLU A 13 10.07 -0.54 -4.55
C GLU A 13 9.41 -1.90 -4.37
N PRO A 14 9.55 -2.80 -5.36
CA PRO A 14 8.99 -4.13 -5.22
C PRO A 14 9.74 -4.96 -4.19
N ILE A 15 9.06 -5.97 -3.66
CA ILE A 15 9.66 -6.92 -2.73
C ILE A 15 9.54 -8.35 -3.28
N ASP A 16 10.29 -9.25 -2.66
CA ASP A 16 10.10 -10.68 -2.85
C ASP A 16 8.85 -11.10 -2.09
N MET A 17 7.87 -11.66 -2.80
CA MET A 17 6.58 -12.05 -2.19
C MET A 17 6.69 -13.21 -1.22
N ARG A 18 7.86 -13.84 -1.09
CA ARG A 18 8.11 -14.86 -0.08
C ARG A 18 8.36 -14.25 1.30
N ALA A 19 8.62 -12.95 1.37
CA ALA A 19 8.87 -12.29 2.64
C ALA A 19 7.63 -12.36 3.54
N GLY A 20 7.84 -12.78 4.78
CA GLY A 20 6.80 -12.83 5.80
C GLY A 20 6.86 -11.62 6.72
N VAL A 21 6.18 -11.73 7.86
CA VAL A 21 6.05 -10.62 8.82
C VAL A 21 7.41 -10.08 9.24
N ASP A 22 8.35 -10.96 9.58
CA ASP A 22 9.65 -10.51 10.10
C ASP A 22 10.47 -9.79 9.03
N GLY A 23 10.51 -10.33 7.82
CA GLY A 23 11.24 -9.71 6.73
C GLY A 23 10.66 -8.37 6.32
N LEU A 24 9.33 -8.27 6.28
CA LEU A 24 8.67 -7.02 5.94
C LEU A 24 8.82 -5.99 7.04
N SER A 25 8.71 -6.39 8.30
CA SER A 25 8.92 -5.50 9.43
C SER A 25 10.34 -4.95 9.45
N GLN A 26 11.32 -5.81 9.19
CA GLN A 26 12.71 -5.38 9.11
C GLN A 26 12.92 -4.39 7.98
N ARG A 27 12.28 -4.60 6.85
CA ARG A 27 12.37 -3.67 5.72
C ARG A 27 11.81 -2.30 6.08
N ILE A 28 10.71 -2.26 6.81
CA ILE A 28 10.13 -0.99 7.26
C ILE A 28 11.12 -0.26 8.16
N GLN A 29 11.73 -0.96 9.11
CA GLN A 29 12.66 -0.35 10.04
C GLN A 29 13.95 0.12 9.35
N THR A 30 14.57 -0.73 8.53
CA THR A 30 15.89 -0.45 7.99
C THR A 30 15.84 0.42 6.75
N THR A 31 14.86 0.21 5.87
CA THR A 31 14.78 0.93 4.61
C THR A 31 13.99 2.23 4.74
N LEU A 32 12.91 2.21 5.51
CA LEU A 32 12.01 3.34 5.62
C LEU A 32 12.24 4.16 6.88
N GLY A 33 13.03 3.65 7.82
CA GLY A 33 13.31 4.33 9.08
C GLY A 33 12.08 4.49 9.95
N ARG A 34 11.11 3.59 9.85
CA ARG A 34 9.85 3.68 10.57
C ARG A 34 9.67 2.47 11.48
N SER A 35 8.82 2.63 12.48
CA SER A 35 8.39 1.51 13.32
C SER A 35 7.22 0.81 12.63
N PRO A 36 7.25 -0.52 12.47
CA PRO A 36 6.11 -1.23 11.91
C PRO A 36 4.89 -1.24 12.84
N CYS A 37 5.07 -0.80 14.08
CA CYS A 37 4.03 -0.83 15.11
C CYS A 37 3.41 0.55 15.34
N ASP A 38 3.46 1.45 14.37
CA ASP A 38 3.00 2.83 14.53
C ASP A 38 1.48 3.01 14.29
N GLY A 39 0.76 1.91 14.11
CA GLY A 39 -0.67 1.95 13.81
C GLY A 39 -1.00 2.15 12.35
N SER A 40 0.00 2.36 11.52
CA SER A 40 -0.17 2.46 10.07
C SER A 40 -0.17 1.10 9.42
N ALA A 41 -0.68 1.03 8.21
CA ALA A 41 -0.55 -0.13 7.35
C ALA A 41 0.51 0.14 6.29
N TYR A 42 1.25 -0.90 5.94
CA TYR A 42 2.27 -0.82 4.90
C TYR A 42 1.92 -1.82 3.80
N ALA A 43 1.81 -1.32 2.58
CA ALA A 43 1.48 -2.15 1.42
C ALA A 43 2.72 -2.33 0.55
N PHE A 44 3.00 -3.58 0.24
CA PHE A 44 4.15 -4.00 -0.57
C PHE A 44 3.65 -4.65 -1.85
N ARG A 45 4.42 -4.54 -2.90
CA ARG A 45 4.05 -5.07 -4.21
C ARG A 45 5.11 -5.99 -4.80
N ASN A 46 4.68 -6.88 -5.69
CA ASN A 46 5.61 -7.61 -6.54
C ASN A 46 5.97 -6.76 -7.78
N ARG A 47 6.96 -7.20 -8.55
CA ARG A 47 7.41 -6.47 -9.74
C ARG A 47 6.30 -6.28 -10.76
N ARG A 48 5.46 -7.28 -10.95
CA ARG A 48 4.42 -7.29 -11.97
C ARG A 48 3.20 -6.49 -11.59
N LEU A 49 3.12 -6.01 -10.34
CA LEU A 49 1.96 -5.27 -9.84
C LEU A 49 0.67 -6.08 -9.88
N THR A 50 0.78 -7.38 -9.71
CA THR A 50 -0.35 -8.31 -9.69
C THR A 50 -0.66 -8.82 -8.29
N ARG A 51 0.28 -8.66 -7.35
CA ARG A 51 0.14 -9.10 -5.97
C ARG A 51 0.58 -7.98 -5.04
N LEU A 52 -0.12 -7.86 -3.93
CA LEU A 52 0.31 -6.99 -2.85
C LEU A 52 0.17 -7.70 -1.51
N LYS A 53 0.97 -7.26 -0.56
CA LYS A 53 0.85 -7.67 0.84
C LYS A 53 0.65 -6.44 1.68
N LEU A 54 -0.23 -6.54 2.66
CA LEU A 54 -0.52 -5.47 3.60
C LEU A 54 -0.15 -5.94 4.99
N LEU A 55 0.72 -5.18 5.64
CA LEU A 55 1.16 -5.42 7.01
C LEU A 55 0.55 -4.38 7.92
N VAL A 56 -0.19 -4.81 8.94
CA VAL A 56 -0.86 -3.91 9.89
C VAL A 56 -0.67 -4.41 11.30
N TRP A 57 -0.18 -3.53 12.18
CA TRP A 57 -0.14 -3.78 13.61
C TRP A 57 -1.35 -3.11 14.26
N ASP A 58 -2.15 -3.90 14.98
CA ASP A 58 -3.42 -3.41 15.52
C ASP A 58 -3.37 -3.15 17.03
N GLY A 59 -2.19 -3.17 17.62
CA GLY A 59 -1.99 -2.97 19.06
C GLY A 59 -1.88 -4.25 19.85
N THR A 60 -2.43 -5.35 19.35
CA THR A 60 -2.36 -6.65 20.02
C THR A 60 -1.68 -7.71 19.18
N GLY A 61 -1.59 -7.49 17.90
CA GLY A 61 -0.99 -8.45 17.00
C GLY A 61 -0.73 -7.82 15.64
N VAL A 62 -0.30 -8.65 14.71
CA VAL A 62 0.02 -8.23 13.36
C VAL A 62 -0.85 -8.98 12.36
N TRP A 63 -1.34 -8.24 11.38
CA TRP A 63 -2.07 -8.80 10.24
C TRP A 63 -1.16 -8.75 9.03
N LEU A 64 -1.09 -9.86 8.32
CA LEU A 64 -0.45 -9.91 7.02
C LEU A 64 -1.49 -10.41 6.04
N CYS A 65 -1.97 -9.51 5.18
CA CYS A 65 -2.99 -9.80 4.20
C CYS A 65 -2.37 -9.81 2.83
N GLN A 66 -2.91 -10.62 1.94
CA GLN A 66 -2.40 -10.73 0.58
C GLN A 66 -3.58 -10.63 -0.38
N ARG A 67 -3.36 -9.88 -1.47
CA ARG A 67 -4.33 -9.80 -2.55
C ARG A 67 -3.64 -10.02 -3.89
N ARG A 68 -4.29 -10.81 -4.73
CA ARG A 68 -3.84 -11.08 -6.09
C ARG A 68 -4.96 -10.69 -7.06
N LEU A 69 -4.61 -9.93 -8.09
CA LEU A 69 -5.56 -9.64 -9.17
C LEU A 69 -5.51 -10.77 -10.19
N HIS A 70 -6.67 -11.23 -10.61
CA HIS A 70 -6.77 -12.21 -11.70
C HIS A 70 -6.48 -11.57 -13.04
N GLN A 71 -6.88 -10.32 -13.20
CA GLN A 71 -6.69 -9.54 -14.42
C GLN A 71 -6.26 -8.14 -14.05
N GLY A 72 -5.45 -7.53 -14.92
CA GLY A 72 -4.99 -6.18 -14.72
C GLY A 72 -3.87 -6.09 -13.72
N HIS A 73 -3.59 -4.86 -13.31
CA HIS A 73 -2.47 -4.53 -12.44
C HIS A 73 -2.92 -3.52 -11.41
N PHE A 74 -2.28 -3.55 -10.25
CA PHE A 74 -2.44 -2.46 -9.29
C PHE A 74 -1.74 -1.22 -9.84
N THR A 75 -2.34 -0.05 -9.67
CA THR A 75 -1.72 1.21 -10.01
C THR A 75 -0.82 1.64 -8.85
N TRP A 76 0.47 1.71 -9.10
CA TRP A 76 1.46 2.02 -8.07
C TRP A 76 2.18 3.30 -8.40
N PRO A 77 2.46 4.16 -7.42
CA PRO A 77 3.10 5.43 -7.69
C PRO A 77 4.57 5.27 -8.05
N ARG A 78 5.07 6.21 -8.82
CA ARG A 78 6.50 6.44 -9.00
C ARG A 78 6.84 7.67 -8.18
N ALA A 79 7.84 7.54 -7.31
CA ALA A 79 8.21 8.65 -6.44
C ALA A 79 9.67 8.54 -6.05
N ASP A 80 10.24 9.69 -5.67
CA ASP A 80 11.60 9.73 -5.15
C ASP A 80 11.63 9.23 -3.70
N SER A 81 10.53 9.36 -3.00
CA SER A 81 10.40 8.83 -1.65
C SER A 81 10.20 7.32 -1.67
N PRO A 82 10.74 6.58 -0.68
CA PRO A 82 10.53 5.13 -0.60
C PRO A 82 9.09 4.73 -0.24
N VAL A 83 8.29 5.66 0.28
CA VAL A 83 6.89 5.41 0.62
C VAL A 83 6.02 6.55 0.15
N VAL A 84 4.76 6.22 -0.19
CA VAL A 84 3.75 7.20 -0.59
C VAL A 84 2.50 6.95 0.24
N PRO A 85 1.95 8.00 0.90
CA PRO A 85 0.72 7.83 1.67
C PRO A 85 -0.51 7.76 0.78
N LEU A 86 -1.48 6.96 1.20
CA LEU A 86 -2.79 6.90 0.57
C LEU A 86 -3.87 7.20 1.58
N THR A 87 -4.93 7.87 1.12
CA THR A 87 -6.15 7.97 1.88
C THR A 87 -6.88 6.62 1.87
N THR A 88 -7.84 6.45 2.76
CA THR A 88 -8.65 5.23 2.80
C THR A 88 -9.39 5.02 1.47
N THR A 89 -9.90 6.12 0.89
CA THR A 89 -10.60 6.05 -0.39
C THR A 89 -9.68 5.61 -1.52
N GLN A 90 -8.49 6.20 -1.60
CA GLN A 90 -7.49 5.80 -2.61
C GLN A 90 -7.09 4.33 -2.44
N TRP A 91 -6.94 3.88 -1.20
CA TRP A 91 -6.61 2.49 -0.91
C TRP A 91 -7.68 1.53 -1.44
N ARG A 92 -8.96 1.88 -1.26
CA ARG A 92 -10.06 1.07 -1.78
C ARG A 92 -10.01 0.97 -3.30
N TRP A 93 -9.74 2.08 -3.98
CA TRP A 93 -9.62 2.08 -5.44
C TRP A 93 -8.45 1.22 -5.90
N LEU A 94 -7.32 1.35 -5.23
CA LEU A 94 -6.14 0.54 -5.54
C LEU A 94 -6.44 -0.95 -5.43
N LEU A 95 -7.10 -1.36 -4.36
CA LEU A 95 -7.44 -2.76 -4.14
C LEU A 95 -8.33 -3.32 -5.26
N SER A 96 -9.15 -2.49 -5.85
CA SER A 96 -10.05 -2.88 -6.94
C SER A 96 -9.38 -2.89 -8.30
N GLY A 97 -8.09 -2.54 -8.36
CA GLY A 97 -7.37 -2.45 -9.63
C GLY A 97 -7.69 -1.19 -10.41
N VAL A 98 -8.34 -0.21 -9.79
CA VAL A 98 -8.69 1.06 -10.42
C VAL A 98 -7.49 2.00 -10.35
N ASP A 99 -7.33 2.81 -11.38
CA ASP A 99 -6.29 3.84 -11.41
C ASP A 99 -6.70 4.99 -10.48
N TRP A 100 -6.34 4.86 -9.21
CA TRP A 100 -6.68 5.81 -8.17
C TRP A 100 -6.00 7.17 -8.38
N GLN A 101 -4.88 7.21 -9.10
CA GLN A 101 -4.18 8.47 -9.37
C GLN A 101 -5.00 9.37 -10.27
N ARG A 102 -5.70 8.80 -11.24
CA ARG A 102 -6.57 9.56 -12.13
C ARG A 102 -7.83 10.02 -11.41
N LEU A 103 -8.38 9.18 -10.55
CA LEU A 103 -9.58 9.52 -9.79
C LEU A 103 -9.30 10.59 -8.74
N ASP A 104 -8.07 10.67 -8.27
CA ASP A 104 -7.64 11.67 -7.29
C ASP A 104 -7.17 12.97 -7.94
N ALA A 105 -7.16 13.05 -9.26
CA ALA A 105 -6.87 14.31 -9.93
C ALA A 105 -7.88 15.36 -9.49
N LYS A 106 -7.43 16.60 -9.35
CA LYS A 106 -8.29 17.67 -8.84
C LYS A 106 -9.44 17.93 -9.82
N PRO A 107 -10.62 17.43 -9.54
CA PRO A 107 -11.72 17.52 -10.49
C PRO A 107 -12.20 18.95 -10.71
N SER A 108 -12.06 19.79 -9.70
CA SER A 108 -12.50 21.17 -9.78
C SER A 108 -11.89 21.91 -10.98
N VAL A 109 -10.68 21.60 -11.36
CA VAL A 109 -10.01 22.26 -12.48
C VAL A 109 -10.63 21.83 -13.79
N GLN A 110 -11.07 20.60 -13.89
CA GLN A 110 -11.59 20.03 -15.12
C GLN A 110 -13.10 20.23 -15.27
N TRP A 111 -13.78 20.37 -14.17
CA TRP A 111 -15.24 20.43 -14.13
C TRP A 111 -15.80 21.83 -14.24
N GLN A 112 -14.94 22.80 -14.26
CA GLN A 112 -15.35 24.21 -14.31
C GLN A 112 -15.57 24.72 -15.70
N VAL A 113 -15.72 23.86 -16.61
CA VAL A 113 -15.94 24.26 -18.01
C VAL A 113 -17.40 24.53 -18.29
#